data_c7369ce07611d3669b269ab5fa502a9b
#
_entry.id   c7369ce07611d3669b269ab5fa502a9b
#
_cell.length_a   1.000
_cell.length_b   1.000
_cell.length_c   1.000
_cell.angle_alpha   90.00
_cell.angle_beta   90.00
_cell.angle_gamma   90.00
#
_symmetry.space_group_name_H-M   'P 1'
#
loop_
_entity.id
_entity.type
_entity.pdbx_description
1 polymer ?
#
loop_
_entity_poly.entity_id
_entity_poly.type
_entity_poly.pdbx_seq_one_letter_code
_entity_poly.pdbx_strand_id
1 'polypeptide(L)'
;MKNPWLDIPLADYEGHMALPNVGQAQLLSDVFAGALTKYAPRSVAVLGCAGGNGLDRVSSKVTGRVVGVDLNPDYVQQARTRFDHQIPLLELLVGDVQTDEFAFAPVELVFAGLLFEYVDAEAVLAKIRAMLCPGGTLLTVVQLPSTAIPEITPSQFASLSALSSVMRLVPPKLLRQLAAAHGYCETEAQTVEAAGGKEFRVQAFRLETPNHRLQPPPPSGRG
;
A
#
# COMPACT_ATOMS: atom_id res chain seq x y z
N MET A 1 -19.65 -13.71 1.57
CA MET A 1 -19.06 -13.95 2.91
C MET A 1 -18.59 -12.61 3.42
N LYS A 2 -18.82 -12.27 4.70
CA LYS A 2 -18.36 -10.97 5.25
C LYS A 2 -16.82 -10.96 5.31
N ASN A 3 -16.19 -9.86 4.95
CA ASN A 3 -14.74 -9.73 5.02
C ASN A 3 -14.28 -9.72 6.49
N PRO A 4 -13.40 -10.63 6.93
CA PRO A 4 -12.99 -10.74 8.32
C PRO A 4 -12.31 -9.49 8.88
N TRP A 5 -11.70 -8.66 8.05
CA TRP A 5 -11.11 -7.38 8.47
C TRP A 5 -12.11 -6.43 9.14
N LEU A 6 -13.42 -6.55 8.84
CA LEU A 6 -14.47 -5.74 9.46
C LEU A 6 -14.77 -6.12 10.92
N ASP A 7 -14.34 -7.30 11.35
CA ASP A 7 -14.63 -7.84 12.68
C ASP A 7 -13.39 -7.90 13.60
N ILE A 8 -12.19 -7.59 13.07
CA ILE A 8 -10.95 -7.58 13.84
C ILE A 8 -10.81 -6.24 14.58
N PRO A 9 -10.68 -6.22 15.92
CA PRO A 9 -10.42 -4.99 16.65
C PRO A 9 -9.06 -4.39 16.28
N LEU A 10 -8.97 -3.06 16.14
CA LEU A 10 -7.71 -2.38 15.84
C LEU A 10 -6.63 -2.68 16.89
N ALA A 11 -7.01 -2.74 18.16
CA ALA A 11 -6.07 -3.05 19.26
C ALA A 11 -5.45 -4.44 19.12
N ASP A 12 -6.21 -5.43 18.64
CA ASP A 12 -5.70 -6.77 18.39
C ASP A 12 -4.72 -6.76 17.21
N TYR A 13 -5.09 -6.09 16.11
CA TYR A 13 -4.23 -5.95 14.93
C TYR A 13 -2.92 -5.23 15.27
N GLU A 14 -2.98 -4.04 15.86
CA GLU A 14 -1.79 -3.26 16.22
C GLU A 14 -0.94 -3.98 17.27
N GLY A 15 -1.60 -4.59 18.28
CA GLY A 15 -0.92 -5.38 19.30
C GLY A 15 -0.15 -6.57 18.71
N HIS A 16 -0.75 -7.28 17.77
CA HIS A 16 -0.09 -8.37 17.04
C HIS A 16 1.10 -7.87 16.20
N MET A 17 0.88 -6.85 15.40
CA MET A 17 1.89 -6.32 14.50
C MET A 17 3.12 -5.76 15.23
N ALA A 18 2.94 -5.32 16.47
CA ALA A 18 4.00 -4.78 17.33
C ALA A 18 4.73 -5.84 18.19
N LEU A 19 4.26 -7.09 18.22
CA LEU A 19 4.93 -8.15 19.00
C LEU A 19 6.39 -8.31 18.56
N PRO A 20 7.34 -8.53 19.50
CA PRO A 20 8.76 -8.74 19.16
C PRO A 20 9.03 -9.89 18.18
N ASN A 21 8.22 -10.95 18.25
CA ASN A 21 8.29 -12.09 17.33
C ASN A 21 7.48 -11.91 16.04
N VAL A 22 6.90 -10.73 15.81
CA VAL A 22 6.22 -10.34 14.58
C VAL A 22 6.96 -9.15 13.93
N GLY A 23 7.07 -8.01 14.61
CA GLY A 23 7.86 -6.85 14.20
C GLY A 23 7.42 -6.16 12.91
N GLN A 24 6.22 -6.47 12.41
CA GLN A 24 5.75 -5.97 11.11
C GLN A 24 5.35 -4.49 11.16
N ALA A 25 4.83 -4.00 12.29
CA ALA A 25 4.50 -2.58 12.42
C ALA A 25 5.74 -1.68 12.24
N GLN A 26 6.85 -2.04 12.89
CA GLN A 26 8.10 -1.30 12.76
C GLN A 26 8.67 -1.39 11.35
N LEU A 27 8.70 -2.60 10.77
CA LEU A 27 9.20 -2.82 9.41
C LEU A 27 8.43 -1.96 8.39
N LEU A 28 7.09 -1.98 8.41
CA LEU A 28 6.28 -1.20 7.49
C LEU A 28 6.48 0.31 7.66
N SER A 29 6.58 0.77 8.93
CA SER A 29 6.86 2.17 9.26
C SER A 29 8.22 2.60 8.69
N ASP A 30 9.26 1.77 8.83
CA ASP A 30 10.61 2.09 8.35
C ASP A 30 10.70 2.05 6.82
N VAL A 31 10.04 1.09 6.16
CA VAL A 31 9.95 1.04 4.69
C VAL A 31 9.24 2.29 4.16
N PHE A 32 8.13 2.68 4.79
CA PHE A 32 7.41 3.89 4.40
C PHE A 32 8.24 5.16 4.62
N ALA A 33 8.91 5.30 5.77
CA ALA A 33 9.82 6.41 6.04
C ALA A 33 10.96 6.51 5.03
N GLY A 34 11.54 5.37 4.66
CA GLY A 34 12.54 5.28 3.60
C GLY A 34 12.04 5.77 2.25
N ALA A 35 10.81 5.40 1.89
CA ALA A 35 10.17 5.87 0.67
C ALA A 35 9.87 7.37 0.69
N LEU A 36 9.36 7.91 1.81
CA LEU A 36 9.14 9.35 1.97
C LEU A 36 10.44 10.14 1.80
N THR A 37 11.53 9.64 2.38
CA THR A 37 12.85 10.27 2.26
C THR A 37 13.39 10.20 0.82
N LYS A 38 13.28 9.04 0.18
CA LYS A 38 13.85 8.77 -1.13
C LYS A 38 13.13 9.50 -2.26
N TYR A 39 11.80 9.41 -2.27
CA TYR A 39 10.97 9.96 -3.36
C TYR A 39 10.52 11.38 -3.08
N ALA A 40 10.60 11.85 -1.82
CA ALA A 40 10.15 13.17 -1.36
C ALA A 40 8.79 13.58 -1.96
N PRO A 41 7.76 12.71 -1.90
CA PRO A 41 6.49 12.95 -2.57
C PRO A 41 5.72 14.08 -1.87
N ARG A 42 5.12 14.97 -2.65
CA ARG A 42 4.24 16.03 -2.12
C ARG A 42 2.87 15.50 -1.71
N SER A 43 2.47 14.37 -2.28
CA SER A 43 1.21 13.70 -1.99
C SER A 43 1.38 12.19 -1.98
N VAL A 44 0.74 11.53 -1.00
CA VAL A 44 0.82 10.09 -0.77
C VAL A 44 -0.57 9.51 -0.57
N ALA A 45 -0.83 8.31 -1.08
CA ALA A 45 -1.94 7.47 -0.65
C ALA A 45 -1.41 6.22 0.06
N VAL A 46 -2.03 5.86 1.19
CA VAL A 46 -1.76 4.62 1.94
C VAL A 46 -3.00 3.74 1.84
N LEU A 47 -2.87 2.60 1.17
CA LEU A 47 -3.96 1.64 1.00
C LEU A 47 -3.85 0.54 2.06
N GLY A 48 -4.93 0.28 2.78
CA GLY A 48 -4.92 -0.50 4.01
C GLY A 48 -4.22 0.27 5.14
N CYS A 49 -4.62 1.54 5.36
CA CYS A 49 -3.94 2.42 6.28
C CYS A 49 -4.13 2.07 7.76
N ALA A 50 -5.04 1.18 8.09
CA ALA A 50 -5.38 0.78 9.45
C ALA A 50 -5.55 1.99 10.39
N GLY A 51 -5.01 1.95 11.60
CA GLY A 51 -4.98 3.07 12.55
C GLY A 51 -3.93 4.15 12.25
N GLY A 52 -3.34 4.13 11.04
CA GLY A 52 -2.36 5.12 10.58
C GLY A 52 -0.90 4.74 10.87
N ASN A 53 -0.54 3.44 10.86
CA ASN A 53 0.85 3.03 11.05
C ASN A 53 1.78 3.71 10.03
N GLY A 54 2.81 4.38 10.53
CA GLY A 54 3.80 5.11 9.72
C GLY A 54 3.39 6.54 9.35
N LEU A 55 2.16 6.99 9.59
CA LEU A 55 1.75 8.37 9.32
C LEU A 55 2.50 9.40 10.20
N ASP A 56 3.00 9.00 11.35
CA ASP A 56 3.92 9.78 12.19
C ASP A 56 5.26 10.10 11.52
N ARG A 57 5.62 9.38 10.46
CA ARG A 57 6.84 9.63 9.66
C ARG A 57 6.65 10.73 8.60
N VAL A 58 5.43 11.17 8.37
CA VAL A 58 5.14 12.19 7.36
C VAL A 58 5.61 13.57 7.85
N SER A 59 6.49 14.19 7.07
CA SER A 59 6.89 15.58 7.28
C SER A 59 6.05 16.50 6.42
N SER A 60 5.22 17.33 7.04
CA SER A 60 4.39 18.32 6.33
C SER A 60 5.19 19.37 5.55
N LYS A 61 6.50 19.47 5.79
CA LYS A 61 7.40 20.33 5.01
C LYS A 61 7.66 19.79 3.60
N VAL A 62 7.47 18.50 3.39
CA VAL A 62 7.68 17.81 2.10
C VAL A 62 6.36 17.26 1.57
N THR A 63 5.70 16.43 2.39
CA THR A 63 4.44 15.75 2.03
C THR A 63 3.27 16.53 2.64
N GLY A 64 2.68 17.41 1.85
CA GLY A 64 1.58 18.26 2.31
C GLY A 64 0.21 17.60 2.30
N ARG A 65 0.06 16.48 1.57
CA ARG A 65 -1.21 15.78 1.40
C ARG A 65 -1.06 14.28 1.58
N VAL A 66 -1.94 13.70 2.40
CA VAL A 66 -2.03 12.25 2.63
C VAL A 66 -3.45 11.78 2.45
N VAL A 67 -3.64 10.72 1.68
CA VAL A 67 -4.90 9.99 1.53
C VAL A 67 -4.73 8.64 2.21
N GLY A 68 -5.57 8.29 3.18
CA GLY A 68 -5.64 6.96 3.78
C GLY A 68 -6.91 6.26 3.34
N VAL A 69 -6.81 5.02 2.89
CA VAL A 69 -7.97 4.19 2.55
C VAL A 69 -7.92 2.92 3.38
N ASP A 70 -9.03 2.58 4.03
CA ASP A 70 -9.18 1.31 4.73
C ASP A 70 -10.62 0.81 4.65
N LEU A 71 -10.77 -0.51 4.62
CA LEU A 71 -12.08 -1.17 4.60
C LEU A 71 -12.83 -0.99 5.93
N ASN A 72 -12.10 -0.94 7.05
CA ASN A 72 -12.68 -0.92 8.39
C ASN A 72 -12.93 0.53 8.84
N PRO A 73 -14.21 0.94 9.05
CA PRO A 73 -14.54 2.29 9.46
C PRO A 73 -13.98 2.68 10.83
N ASP A 74 -13.84 1.74 11.76
CA ASP A 74 -13.30 1.99 13.10
C ASP A 74 -11.78 2.30 12.99
N TYR A 75 -11.08 1.63 12.08
CA TYR A 75 -9.67 1.90 11.81
C TYR A 75 -9.48 3.31 11.26
N VAL A 76 -10.26 3.67 10.26
CA VAL A 76 -10.24 5.02 9.66
C VAL A 76 -10.56 6.09 10.71
N GLN A 77 -11.54 5.84 11.59
CA GLN A 77 -11.88 6.78 12.66
C GLN A 77 -10.72 6.95 13.65
N GLN A 78 -10.03 5.87 14.02
CA GLN A 78 -8.86 5.95 14.90
C GLN A 78 -7.69 6.69 14.23
N ALA A 79 -7.42 6.43 12.95
CA ALA A 79 -6.43 7.17 12.19
C ALA A 79 -6.74 8.67 12.16
N ARG A 80 -8.02 9.04 11.95
CA ARG A 80 -8.48 10.43 12.01
C ARG A 80 -8.21 11.06 13.37
N THR A 81 -8.60 10.39 14.44
CA THR A 81 -8.40 10.89 15.81
C THR A 81 -6.94 11.16 16.12
N ARG A 82 -6.03 10.33 15.58
CA ARG A 82 -4.59 10.43 15.84
C ARG A 82 -3.90 11.51 15.02
N PHE A 83 -4.29 11.69 13.75
CA PHE A 83 -3.47 12.43 12.78
C PHE A 83 -4.12 13.67 12.17
N ASP A 84 -5.41 13.94 12.40
CA ASP A 84 -6.14 15.07 11.81
C ASP A 84 -5.49 16.44 12.08
N HIS A 85 -4.81 16.58 13.23
CA HIS A 85 -4.12 17.81 13.62
C HIS A 85 -2.63 17.84 13.23
N GLN A 86 -2.09 16.74 12.70
CA GLN A 86 -0.66 16.60 12.41
C GLN A 86 -0.36 16.75 10.93
N ILE A 87 -1.31 16.36 10.07
CA ILE A 87 -1.16 16.36 8.62
C ILE A 87 -2.13 17.38 8.02
N PRO A 88 -1.62 18.45 7.37
CA PRO A 88 -2.46 19.58 6.92
C PRO A 88 -3.61 19.21 5.99
N LEU A 89 -3.36 18.30 5.04
CA LEU A 89 -4.38 17.79 4.13
C LEU A 89 -4.46 16.25 4.28
N LEU A 90 -5.16 15.80 5.33
CA LEU A 90 -5.43 14.40 5.58
C LEU A 90 -6.83 14.03 5.09
N GLU A 91 -6.88 13.21 4.05
CA GLU A 91 -8.12 12.63 3.51
C GLU A 91 -8.20 11.17 3.95
N LEU A 92 -9.21 10.80 4.72
CA LEU A 92 -9.40 9.42 5.18
C LEU A 92 -10.74 8.88 4.66
N LEU A 93 -10.67 7.79 3.91
CA LEU A 93 -11.76 7.19 3.17
C LEU A 93 -11.99 5.76 3.64
N VAL A 94 -13.26 5.43 3.89
CA VAL A 94 -13.68 4.06 4.19
C VAL A 94 -14.12 3.40 2.90
N GLY A 95 -13.58 2.22 2.59
CA GLY A 95 -14.01 1.44 1.44
C GLY A 95 -13.07 0.29 1.09
N ASP A 96 -13.57 -0.63 0.28
CA ASP A 96 -12.82 -1.75 -0.25
C ASP A 96 -12.11 -1.34 -1.55
N VAL A 97 -10.78 -1.35 -1.53
CA VAL A 97 -9.96 -1.00 -2.71
C VAL A 97 -10.22 -1.88 -3.93
N GLN A 98 -10.84 -3.05 -3.76
CA GLN A 98 -11.19 -3.94 -4.87
C GLN A 98 -12.47 -3.51 -5.57
N THR A 99 -13.48 -3.09 -4.81
CA THR A 99 -14.85 -2.90 -5.31
C THR A 99 -15.24 -1.43 -5.43
N ASP A 100 -14.79 -0.59 -4.51
CA ASP A 100 -15.25 0.78 -4.43
C ASP A 100 -14.45 1.72 -5.33
N GLU A 101 -15.07 2.79 -5.78
CA GLU A 101 -14.42 3.87 -6.50
C GLU A 101 -14.08 5.01 -5.54
N PHE A 102 -12.85 5.52 -5.61
CA PHE A 102 -12.39 6.60 -4.76
C PHE A 102 -12.15 7.87 -5.57
N ALA A 103 -12.87 8.92 -5.20
CA ALA A 103 -12.76 10.23 -5.86
C ALA A 103 -11.80 11.15 -5.10
N PHE A 104 -10.50 11.01 -5.36
CA PHE A 104 -9.49 11.97 -4.91
C PHE A 104 -8.50 12.30 -6.03
N ALA A 105 -7.87 13.47 -5.95
CA ALA A 105 -6.87 13.85 -6.93
C ALA A 105 -5.66 12.90 -6.89
N PRO A 106 -5.11 12.47 -8.05
CA PRO A 106 -3.97 11.57 -8.08
C PRO A 106 -2.80 12.01 -7.20
N VAL A 107 -2.06 11.04 -6.68
CA VAL A 107 -0.91 11.25 -5.79
C VAL A 107 0.41 10.86 -6.44
N GLU A 108 1.53 11.33 -5.90
CA GLU A 108 2.87 11.03 -6.41
C GLU A 108 3.39 9.66 -5.93
N LEU A 109 2.91 9.18 -4.77
CA LEU A 109 3.27 7.88 -4.21
C LEU A 109 2.02 7.16 -3.69
N VAL A 110 1.86 5.88 -4.05
CA VAL A 110 0.93 4.96 -3.39
C VAL A 110 1.74 3.94 -2.60
N PHE A 111 1.43 3.77 -1.32
CA PHE A 111 1.99 2.74 -0.46
C PHE A 111 0.94 1.65 -0.18
N ALA A 112 1.28 0.41 -0.48
CA ALA A 112 0.47 -0.78 -0.25
C ALA A 112 1.29 -1.82 0.52
N GLY A 113 1.28 -1.71 1.86
CA GLY A 113 2.02 -2.60 2.76
C GLY A 113 1.15 -3.75 3.23
N LEU A 114 1.47 -5.00 2.86
CA LEU A 114 0.73 -6.21 3.22
C LEU A 114 -0.75 -6.15 2.81
N LEU A 115 -1.04 -5.52 1.70
CA LEU A 115 -2.39 -5.39 1.15
C LEU A 115 -2.67 -6.51 0.14
N PHE A 116 -1.71 -6.80 -0.73
CA PHE A 116 -1.91 -7.71 -1.86
C PHE A 116 -2.19 -9.16 -1.45
N GLU A 117 -1.88 -9.53 -0.23
CA GLU A 117 -2.23 -10.84 0.35
C GLU A 117 -3.74 -11.03 0.59
N TYR A 118 -4.51 -9.94 0.56
CA TYR A 118 -5.94 -9.93 0.93
C TYR A 118 -6.87 -9.48 -0.20
N VAL A 119 -6.31 -9.12 -1.35
CA VAL A 119 -7.05 -8.55 -2.48
C VAL A 119 -6.70 -9.25 -3.80
N ASP A 120 -7.56 -9.10 -4.80
CA ASP A 120 -7.20 -9.44 -6.18
C ASP A 120 -6.18 -8.44 -6.71
N ALA A 121 -4.95 -8.92 -6.92
CA ALA A 121 -3.84 -8.07 -7.30
C ALA A 121 -4.05 -7.37 -8.65
N GLU A 122 -4.66 -8.06 -9.62
CA GLU A 122 -4.89 -7.51 -10.96
C GLU A 122 -5.92 -6.38 -10.93
N ALA A 123 -7.04 -6.61 -10.24
CA ALA A 123 -8.11 -5.62 -10.09
C ALA A 123 -7.61 -4.37 -9.35
N VAL A 124 -6.85 -4.56 -8.26
CA VAL A 124 -6.34 -3.44 -7.45
C VAL A 124 -5.25 -2.67 -8.20
N LEU A 125 -4.34 -3.32 -8.93
CA LEU A 125 -3.35 -2.63 -9.77
C LEU A 125 -4.00 -1.74 -10.82
N ALA A 126 -5.08 -2.20 -11.45
CA ALA A 126 -5.85 -1.39 -12.41
C ALA A 126 -6.42 -0.12 -11.76
N LYS A 127 -6.97 -0.23 -10.54
CA LYS A 127 -7.51 0.92 -9.78
C LYS A 127 -6.42 1.88 -9.29
N ILE A 128 -5.30 1.36 -8.77
CA ILE A 128 -4.17 2.19 -8.33
C ILE A 128 -3.63 3.06 -9.47
N ARG A 129 -3.71 2.59 -10.71
CA ARG A 129 -3.31 3.38 -11.88
C ARG A 129 -4.03 4.73 -11.97
N ALA A 130 -5.32 4.77 -11.65
CA ALA A 130 -6.10 6.00 -11.62
C ALA A 130 -5.78 6.89 -10.40
N MET A 131 -5.23 6.30 -9.34
CA MET A 131 -4.84 7.01 -8.11
C MET A 131 -3.46 7.67 -8.23
N LEU A 132 -2.64 7.30 -9.21
CA LEU A 132 -1.28 7.81 -9.39
C LEU A 132 -1.21 8.90 -10.45
N CYS A 133 -0.41 9.92 -10.16
CA CYS A 133 0.05 10.86 -11.19
C CYS A 133 0.87 10.12 -12.26
N PRO A 134 0.90 10.60 -13.52
CA PRO A 134 1.83 10.09 -14.53
C PRO A 134 3.28 10.13 -14.01
N GLY A 135 3.98 9.00 -14.08
CA GLY A 135 5.32 8.86 -13.51
C GLY A 135 5.36 8.72 -11.99
N GLY A 136 4.22 8.60 -11.32
CA GLY A 136 4.14 8.32 -9.89
C GLY A 136 4.61 6.91 -9.54
N THR A 137 4.86 6.69 -8.26
CA THR A 137 5.42 5.43 -7.74
C THR A 137 4.39 4.65 -6.94
N LEU A 138 4.25 3.36 -7.23
CA LEU A 138 3.61 2.38 -6.35
C LEU A 138 4.70 1.65 -5.57
N LEU A 139 4.65 1.70 -4.25
CA LEU A 139 5.51 0.91 -3.37
C LEU A 139 4.68 -0.17 -2.70
N THR A 140 5.09 -1.43 -2.88
CA THR A 140 4.44 -2.60 -2.30
C THR A 140 5.34 -3.30 -1.32
N VAL A 141 4.76 -3.87 -0.27
CA VAL A 141 5.44 -4.82 0.63
C VAL A 141 4.59 -6.08 0.66
N VAL A 142 5.14 -7.20 0.25
CA VAL A 142 4.46 -8.50 0.29
C VAL A 142 5.26 -9.52 1.08
N GLN A 143 4.56 -10.38 1.82
CA GLN A 143 5.19 -11.43 2.61
C GLN A 143 5.73 -12.54 1.70
N LEU A 144 6.95 -12.99 2.00
CA LEU A 144 7.54 -14.17 1.35
C LEU A 144 7.13 -15.45 2.07
N PRO A 145 7.03 -16.58 1.34
CA PRO A 145 6.77 -17.88 1.97
C PRO A 145 7.92 -18.28 2.90
N SER A 146 7.58 -18.89 4.02
CA SER A 146 8.53 -19.46 4.97
C SER A 146 8.13 -20.90 5.30
N THR A 147 9.11 -21.79 5.41
CA THR A 147 8.88 -23.15 5.88
C THR A 147 8.90 -23.25 7.42
N ALA A 148 9.45 -22.24 8.09
CA ALA A 148 9.64 -22.22 9.54
C ALA A 148 8.58 -21.40 10.28
N ILE A 149 8.02 -20.39 9.62
CA ILE A 149 7.10 -19.42 10.26
C ILE A 149 5.76 -19.43 9.51
N PRO A 150 4.63 -19.69 10.20
CA PRO A 150 3.30 -19.64 9.57
C PRO A 150 3.01 -18.27 8.93
N GLU A 151 2.15 -18.26 7.90
CA GLU A 151 1.74 -17.04 7.21
C GLU A 151 1.19 -15.99 8.18
N ILE A 152 0.35 -16.41 9.13
CA ILE A 152 -0.07 -15.60 10.26
C ILE A 152 0.64 -16.16 11.49
N THR A 153 1.53 -15.38 12.09
CA THR A 153 2.27 -15.78 13.30
C THR A 153 1.28 -15.98 14.45
N PRO A 154 1.27 -17.14 15.12
CA PRO A 154 0.41 -17.35 16.27
C PRO A 154 0.67 -16.33 17.38
N SER A 155 -0.39 -15.81 17.97
CA SER A 155 -0.32 -14.82 19.05
C SER A 155 -1.51 -14.95 20.00
N GLN A 156 -1.50 -14.16 21.07
CA GLN A 156 -2.63 -14.05 22.01
C GLN A 156 -3.88 -13.38 21.41
N PHE A 157 -3.77 -12.77 20.25
CA PHE A 157 -4.86 -12.05 19.57
C PHE A 157 -5.64 -13.01 18.66
N ALA A 158 -6.59 -13.71 19.25
CA ALA A 158 -7.33 -14.79 18.59
C ALA A 158 -8.16 -14.33 17.38
N SER A 159 -8.60 -13.06 17.36
CA SER A 159 -9.37 -12.49 16.26
C SER A 159 -8.65 -12.57 14.91
N LEU A 160 -7.31 -12.51 14.90
CA LEU A 160 -6.51 -12.56 13.68
C LEU A 160 -6.50 -13.93 13.01
N SER A 161 -6.87 -15.00 13.73
CA SER A 161 -6.97 -16.34 13.13
C SER A 161 -7.95 -16.40 11.96
N ALA A 162 -8.95 -15.52 11.94
CA ALA A 162 -9.93 -15.42 10.87
C ALA A 162 -9.30 -15.05 9.52
N LEU A 163 -8.15 -14.34 9.53
CA LEU A 163 -7.44 -13.94 8.31
C LEU A 163 -6.88 -15.11 7.52
N SER A 164 -6.63 -16.27 8.16
CA SER A 164 -6.15 -17.46 7.46
C SER A 164 -7.08 -17.93 6.34
N SER A 165 -8.36 -17.60 6.44
CA SER A 165 -9.36 -17.95 5.42
C SER A 165 -9.26 -17.12 4.15
N VAL A 166 -8.71 -15.91 4.22
CA VAL A 166 -8.66 -14.93 3.13
C VAL A 166 -7.24 -14.58 2.68
N MET A 167 -6.24 -14.78 3.54
CA MET A 167 -4.84 -14.49 3.21
C MET A 167 -4.33 -15.42 2.10
N ARG A 168 -3.66 -14.84 1.12
CA ARG A 168 -2.98 -15.55 0.02
C ARG A 168 -1.66 -14.86 -0.28
N LEU A 169 -0.56 -15.58 -0.16
CA LEU A 169 0.74 -15.02 -0.54
C LEU A 169 0.78 -14.77 -2.05
N VAL A 170 1.24 -13.59 -2.42
CA VAL A 170 1.42 -13.21 -3.83
C VAL A 170 2.91 -13.31 -4.17
N PRO A 171 3.31 -14.24 -5.06
CA PRO A 171 4.70 -14.32 -5.48
C PRO A 171 5.18 -13.00 -6.08
N PRO A 172 6.32 -12.44 -5.65
CA PRO A 172 6.81 -11.14 -6.17
C PRO A 172 6.98 -11.10 -7.69
N LYS A 173 7.33 -12.25 -8.29
CA LYS A 173 7.42 -12.38 -9.76
C LYS A 173 6.06 -12.21 -10.42
N LEU A 174 5.01 -12.79 -9.84
CA LEU A 174 3.64 -12.64 -10.35
C LEU A 174 3.18 -11.18 -10.21
N LEU A 175 3.39 -10.56 -9.05
CA LEU A 175 3.03 -9.15 -8.84
C LEU A 175 3.71 -8.24 -9.87
N ARG A 176 5.01 -8.47 -10.15
CA ARG A 176 5.75 -7.75 -11.19
C ARG A 176 5.14 -7.95 -12.59
N GLN A 177 4.74 -9.17 -12.94
CA GLN A 177 4.13 -9.46 -14.23
C GLN A 177 2.77 -8.76 -14.39
N LEU A 178 1.93 -8.81 -13.36
CA LEU A 178 0.63 -8.13 -13.34
C LEU A 178 0.83 -6.61 -13.39
N ALA A 179 1.76 -6.06 -12.62
CA ALA A 179 2.09 -4.64 -12.65
C ALA A 179 2.52 -4.19 -14.06
N ALA A 180 3.39 -4.96 -14.73
CA ALA A 180 3.82 -4.65 -16.09
C ALA A 180 2.65 -4.65 -17.09
N ALA A 181 1.69 -5.57 -16.95
CA ALA A 181 0.49 -5.60 -17.78
C ALA A 181 -0.40 -4.37 -17.62
N HIS A 182 -0.32 -3.71 -16.46
CA HIS A 182 -1.04 -2.46 -16.15
C HIS A 182 -0.20 -1.18 -16.38
N GLY A 183 0.94 -1.28 -17.07
CA GLY A 183 1.76 -0.12 -17.44
C GLY A 183 2.65 0.38 -16.31
N TYR A 184 3.08 -0.51 -15.42
CA TYR A 184 4.09 -0.21 -14.40
C TYR A 184 5.43 -0.86 -14.78
N CYS A 185 6.52 -0.15 -14.51
CA CYS A 185 7.87 -0.68 -14.62
C CYS A 185 8.47 -0.84 -13.21
N GLU A 186 8.93 -2.04 -12.85
CA GLU A 186 9.66 -2.24 -11.60
C GLU A 186 11.01 -1.50 -11.66
N THR A 187 11.22 -0.56 -10.74
CA THR A 187 12.45 0.23 -10.67
C THR A 187 13.41 -0.30 -9.62
N GLU A 188 12.87 -0.92 -8.57
CA GLU A 188 13.65 -1.44 -7.45
C GLU A 188 12.93 -2.60 -6.79
N ALA A 189 13.74 -3.50 -6.21
CA ALA A 189 13.23 -4.57 -5.40
C ALA A 189 14.28 -5.02 -4.38
N GLN A 190 13.87 -5.17 -3.12
CA GLN A 190 14.73 -5.66 -2.05
C GLN A 190 13.97 -6.61 -1.12
N THR A 191 14.69 -7.50 -0.48
CA THR A 191 14.14 -8.32 0.62
C THR A 191 14.53 -7.67 1.94
N VAL A 192 13.55 -7.59 2.85
CA VAL A 192 13.73 -7.09 4.21
C VAL A 192 13.19 -8.11 5.19
N GLU A 193 13.74 -8.15 6.39
CA GLU A 193 13.36 -9.10 7.43
C GLU A 193 12.77 -8.34 8.63
N ALA A 194 11.61 -8.80 9.13
CA ALA A 194 11.05 -8.32 10.38
C ALA A 194 11.78 -8.94 11.58
N ALA A 195 11.68 -8.32 12.75
CA ALA A 195 12.32 -8.78 13.98
C ALA A 195 11.98 -10.25 14.34
N GLY A 196 10.81 -10.75 13.91
CA GLY A 196 10.40 -12.14 14.06
C GLY A 196 11.00 -13.13 13.05
N GLY A 197 11.93 -12.71 12.18
CA GLY A 197 12.59 -13.56 11.17
C GLY A 197 11.76 -13.81 9.90
N LYS A 198 10.59 -13.17 9.77
CA LYS A 198 9.77 -13.26 8.57
C LYS A 198 10.28 -12.30 7.50
N GLU A 199 10.46 -12.81 6.28
CA GLU A 199 10.95 -12.02 5.16
C GLU A 199 9.80 -11.41 4.33
N PHE A 200 10.06 -10.23 3.79
CA PHE A 200 9.14 -9.49 2.93
C PHE A 200 9.87 -8.96 1.70
N ARG A 201 9.14 -8.94 0.58
CA ARG A 201 9.63 -8.30 -0.64
C ARG A 201 9.06 -6.90 -0.74
N VAL A 202 9.92 -5.91 -0.76
CA VAL A 202 9.61 -4.53 -1.09
C VAL A 202 9.87 -4.33 -2.58
N GLN A 203 8.87 -3.86 -3.32
CA GLN A 203 8.98 -3.58 -4.75
C GLN A 203 8.46 -2.17 -5.04
N ALA A 204 9.24 -1.39 -5.76
CA ALA A 204 8.85 -0.07 -6.26
C ALA A 204 8.58 -0.16 -7.76
N PHE A 205 7.40 0.33 -8.14
CA PHE A 205 6.94 0.35 -9.52
C PHE A 205 6.67 1.79 -9.94
N ARG A 206 7.19 2.20 -11.08
CA ARG A 206 6.88 3.50 -11.68
C ARG A 206 5.78 3.35 -12.71
N LEU A 207 4.73 4.16 -12.60
CA LEU A 207 3.69 4.23 -13.61
C LEU A 207 4.25 4.87 -14.88
N GLU A 208 4.22 4.14 -15.98
CA GLU A 208 4.69 4.66 -17.27
C GLU A 208 3.80 5.80 -17.76
N THR A 209 4.41 6.87 -18.19
CA THR A 209 3.72 7.96 -18.87
C THR A 209 3.27 7.45 -20.24
N PRO A 210 2.02 7.68 -20.65
CA PRO A 210 1.62 7.38 -22.02
C PRO A 210 2.57 8.10 -22.98
N ASN A 211 3.32 7.32 -23.79
CA ASN A 211 4.12 7.92 -24.85
C ASN A 211 3.18 8.73 -25.74
N HIS A 212 3.27 10.03 -25.73
CA HIS A 212 2.81 10.86 -26.83
C HIS A 212 3.65 10.46 -28.04
N ARG A 213 3.19 9.41 -28.76
CA ARG A 213 3.69 9.16 -30.11
C ARG A 213 3.51 10.47 -30.85
N LEU A 214 4.65 11.06 -31.24
CA LEU A 214 4.71 12.19 -32.14
C LEU A 214 3.70 11.94 -33.25
N GLN A 215 2.68 12.78 -33.33
CA GLN A 215 1.81 12.81 -34.51
C GLN A 215 2.74 12.98 -35.71
N PRO A 216 2.60 12.18 -36.77
CA PRO A 216 3.36 12.42 -37.96
C PRO A 216 3.10 13.88 -38.42
N PRO A 217 4.11 14.59 -38.92
CA PRO A 217 3.94 15.95 -39.40
C PRO A 217 2.81 15.98 -40.44
N PRO A 218 2.00 17.04 -40.46
CA PRO A 218 0.94 17.17 -41.44
C PRO A 218 1.53 17.08 -42.85
N PRO A 219 0.84 16.43 -43.82
CA PRO A 219 1.32 16.32 -45.18
C PRO A 219 1.60 17.74 -45.72
N SER A 220 2.85 17.94 -46.16
CA SER A 220 3.25 19.18 -46.83
C SER A 220 2.38 19.33 -48.08
N GLY A 221 1.40 20.23 -48.03
CA GLY A 221 0.64 20.63 -49.21
C GLY A 221 1.59 21.19 -50.24
N ARG A 222 1.75 20.50 -51.37
CA ARG A 222 2.29 21.10 -52.58
C ARG A 222 1.14 21.87 -53.22
N GLY A 223 1.26 23.20 -53.21
CA GLY A 223 0.53 24.05 -54.14
C GLY A 223 1.23 24.10 -55.49
#